data_03bae8950de721aff6d60435ffdc556e
#
_entry.id   03bae8950de721aff6d60435ffdc556e
#
_cell.length_a   1.000
_cell.length_b   1.000
_cell.length_c   1.000
_cell.angle_alpha   90.00
_cell.angle_beta   90.00
_cell.angle_gamma   90.00
#
_symmetry.space_group_name_H-M   'P 1'
#
loop_
_entity.id
_entity.type
_entity.pdbx_description
1 polymer ?
#
loop_
_entity_poly.entity_id
_entity_poly.type
_entity_poly.pdbx_seq_one_letter_code
_entity_poly.pdbx_strand_id
1 'polypeptide(L)'
;MNKIFFLIYFFFFFNSFNLVHGNNNVVILDLNFLVNNSNKGKFIQNELNLINKKNLNILKTKEDTIKKKEIEIKNQQNLISETELNDKIKIFRESVNDFNNLKDDLNSNFIQTKNELLKDFFDKITPLIQNYMETKSISIIIDKKNIFIAQSNYDITKEILEIINKNIK
;
A
#
# COMPACT_ATOMS: atom_id res chain seq x y z
N MET A 1 -6.26 67.60 33.92
CA MET A 1 -6.19 67.21 32.51
C MET A 1 -5.52 65.82 32.26
N ASN A 2 -4.85 65.21 33.20
CA ASN A 2 -4.05 64.00 32.99
C ASN A 2 -4.78 62.65 33.20
N LYS A 3 -5.96 62.61 33.81
CA LYS A 3 -6.68 61.33 34.07
C LYS A 3 -7.46 60.84 32.86
N ILE A 4 -7.90 61.71 31.98
CA ILE A 4 -8.66 61.35 30.78
C ILE A 4 -7.73 60.76 29.68
N PHE A 5 -6.49 61.24 29.58
CA PHE A 5 -5.49 60.69 28.64
C PHE A 5 -5.05 59.29 29.02
N PHE A 6 -4.98 58.97 30.33
CA PHE A 6 -4.62 57.65 30.80
C PHE A 6 -5.71 56.60 30.54
N LEU A 7 -6.99 57.03 30.57
CA LEU A 7 -8.15 56.16 30.28
C LEU A 7 -8.28 55.84 28.81
N ILE A 8 -7.94 56.79 27.93
CA ILE A 8 -7.92 56.60 26.48
C ILE A 8 -6.78 55.65 26.07
N TYR A 9 -5.59 55.77 26.69
CA TYR A 9 -4.45 54.89 26.42
C TYR A 9 -4.69 53.46 26.86
N PHE A 10 -5.39 53.27 27.99
CA PHE A 10 -5.76 51.95 28.54
C PHE A 10 -6.82 51.28 27.62
N PHE A 11 -7.74 52.02 27.05
CA PHE A 11 -8.76 51.47 26.13
C PHE A 11 -8.16 51.04 24.79
N PHE A 12 -7.10 51.69 24.32
CA PHE A 12 -6.41 51.35 23.07
C PHE A 12 -5.52 50.09 23.22
N PHE A 13 -5.02 49.82 24.39
CA PHE A 13 -4.19 48.65 24.64
C PHE A 13 -5.01 47.34 24.77
N PHE A 14 -6.30 47.41 25.07
CA PHE A 14 -7.18 46.26 25.20
C PHE A 14 -7.73 45.73 23.87
N ASN A 15 -7.61 46.47 22.78
CA ASN A 15 -8.12 46.07 21.46
C ASN A 15 -7.11 45.28 20.61
N SER A 16 -5.91 44.98 21.11
CA SER A 16 -4.87 44.29 20.34
C SER A 16 -4.80 42.77 20.58
N PHE A 17 -5.72 42.20 21.34
CA PHE A 17 -5.87 40.75 21.37
C PHE A 17 -6.64 40.29 20.13
N ASN A 18 -5.97 40.29 18.98
CA ASN A 18 -6.38 39.44 17.87
C ASN A 18 -6.24 37.99 18.38
N LEU A 19 -7.35 37.40 18.80
CA LEU A 19 -7.47 35.98 18.94
C LEU A 19 -7.18 35.42 17.53
N VAL A 20 -5.96 34.97 17.31
CA VAL A 20 -5.62 34.14 16.19
C VAL A 20 -6.46 32.86 16.39
N HIS A 21 -7.67 32.86 15.84
CA HIS A 21 -8.40 31.64 15.61
C HIS A 21 -7.60 30.88 14.58
N GLY A 22 -6.70 30.04 15.01
CA GLY A 22 -6.09 29.05 14.18
C GLY A 22 -7.26 28.22 13.62
N ASN A 23 -7.62 28.48 12.38
CA ASN A 23 -8.59 27.67 11.66
C ASN A 23 -7.91 26.33 11.39
N ASN A 24 -7.87 25.46 12.42
CA ASN A 24 -7.30 24.11 12.32
C ASN A 24 -8.26 23.28 11.46
N ASN A 25 -8.19 23.46 10.15
CA ASN A 25 -8.96 22.67 9.21
C ASN A 25 -8.40 21.25 9.21
N VAL A 26 -9.09 20.34 9.91
CA VAL A 26 -8.82 18.92 9.90
C VAL A 26 -9.73 18.28 8.87
N VAL A 27 -9.18 17.45 7.99
CA VAL A 27 -9.94 16.74 6.96
C VAL A 27 -9.58 15.25 6.97
N ILE A 28 -10.37 14.47 6.23
CA ILE A 28 -10.25 13.03 6.15
C ILE A 28 -9.91 12.64 4.72
N LEU A 29 -9.04 11.64 4.58
CA LEU A 29 -8.61 11.09 3.30
C LEU A 29 -8.60 9.57 3.37
N ASP A 30 -9.30 8.92 2.44
CA ASP A 30 -9.29 7.46 2.31
C ASP A 30 -8.15 7.02 1.38
N LEU A 31 -6.99 6.71 1.98
CA LEU A 31 -5.80 6.27 1.22
C LEU A 31 -6.06 4.96 0.48
N ASN A 32 -6.81 4.02 1.09
CA ASN A 32 -7.15 2.77 0.44
C ASN A 32 -8.04 2.98 -0.79
N PHE A 33 -9.00 3.91 -0.67
CA PHE A 33 -9.85 4.28 -1.81
C PHE A 33 -9.01 4.86 -2.95
N LEU A 34 -8.03 5.72 -2.66
CA LEU A 34 -7.14 6.30 -3.68
C LEU A 34 -6.33 5.22 -4.41
N VAL A 35 -5.72 4.29 -3.65
CA VAL A 35 -4.97 3.15 -4.22
C VAL A 35 -5.87 2.28 -5.10
N ASN A 36 -7.13 2.05 -4.69
CA ASN A 36 -8.02 1.15 -5.43
C ASN A 36 -8.70 1.79 -6.64
N ASN A 37 -8.87 3.11 -6.64
CA ASN A 37 -9.72 3.78 -7.62
C ASN A 37 -8.97 4.75 -8.55
N SER A 38 -7.76 5.19 -8.20
CA SER A 38 -6.97 6.01 -9.13
C SER A 38 -6.48 5.21 -10.33
N ASN A 39 -6.23 5.89 -11.45
CA ASN A 39 -5.69 5.26 -12.66
C ASN A 39 -4.36 4.55 -12.39
N LYS A 40 -3.46 5.19 -11.65
CA LYS A 40 -2.17 4.60 -11.26
C LYS A 40 -2.34 3.42 -10.30
N GLY A 41 -3.27 3.51 -9.36
CA GLY A 41 -3.57 2.41 -8.44
C GLY A 41 -4.13 1.19 -9.16
N LYS A 42 -5.05 1.38 -10.11
CA LYS A 42 -5.55 0.29 -10.98
C LYS A 42 -4.44 -0.33 -11.83
N PHE A 43 -3.52 0.48 -12.34
CA PHE A 43 -2.34 -0.04 -13.03
C PHE A 43 -1.51 -0.94 -12.11
N ILE A 44 -1.22 -0.50 -10.88
CA ILE A 44 -0.49 -1.28 -9.89
C ILE A 44 -1.21 -2.61 -9.60
N GLN A 45 -2.52 -2.59 -9.41
CA GLN A 45 -3.31 -3.81 -9.19
C GLN A 45 -3.20 -4.78 -10.37
N ASN A 46 -3.27 -4.28 -11.60
CA ASN A 46 -3.13 -5.11 -12.80
C ASN A 46 -1.74 -5.75 -12.89
N GLU A 47 -0.67 -4.99 -12.63
CA GLU A 47 0.70 -5.52 -12.58
C GLU A 47 0.85 -6.63 -11.53
N LEU A 48 0.35 -6.38 -10.31
CA LEU A 48 0.39 -7.39 -9.24
C LEU A 48 -0.41 -8.64 -9.59
N ASN A 49 -1.57 -8.49 -10.23
CA ASN A 49 -2.38 -9.61 -10.69
C ASN A 49 -1.65 -10.45 -11.77
N LEU A 50 -0.94 -9.79 -12.70
CA LEU A 50 -0.14 -10.47 -13.71
C LEU A 50 1.01 -11.26 -13.09
N ILE A 51 1.74 -10.66 -12.14
CA ILE A 51 2.82 -11.33 -11.40
C ILE A 51 2.27 -12.53 -10.63
N ASN A 52 1.17 -12.36 -9.89
CA ASN A 52 0.55 -13.46 -9.14
C ASN A 52 0.12 -14.60 -10.05
N LYS A 53 -0.53 -14.31 -11.17
CA LYS A 53 -0.92 -15.32 -12.16
C LYS A 53 0.28 -16.08 -12.74
N LYS A 54 1.37 -15.37 -13.04
CA LYS A 54 2.63 -15.99 -13.49
C LYS A 54 3.21 -16.90 -12.41
N ASN A 55 3.27 -16.44 -11.16
CA ASN A 55 3.78 -17.21 -10.04
C ASN A 55 2.98 -18.48 -9.81
N LEU A 56 1.64 -18.40 -9.83
CA LEU A 56 0.76 -19.56 -9.70
C LEU A 56 0.99 -20.58 -10.82
N ASN A 57 1.19 -20.16 -12.05
CA ASN A 57 1.49 -21.06 -13.17
C ASN A 57 2.85 -21.77 -13.00
N ILE A 58 3.88 -21.04 -12.54
CA ILE A 58 5.20 -21.60 -12.28
C ILE A 58 5.09 -22.68 -11.18
N LEU A 59 4.42 -22.36 -10.05
CA LEU A 59 4.23 -23.29 -8.94
C LEU A 59 3.45 -24.52 -9.37
N LYS A 60 2.35 -24.35 -10.11
CA LYS A 60 1.55 -25.47 -10.63
C LYS A 60 2.36 -26.40 -11.51
N THR A 61 3.13 -25.86 -12.45
CA THR A 61 3.98 -26.66 -13.35
C THR A 61 5.01 -27.47 -12.57
N LYS A 62 5.62 -26.86 -11.55
CA LYS A 62 6.61 -27.52 -10.70
C LYS A 62 5.98 -28.61 -9.83
N GLU A 63 4.81 -28.33 -9.24
CA GLU A 63 4.01 -29.28 -8.46
C GLU A 63 3.62 -30.50 -9.30
N ASP A 64 3.12 -30.28 -10.53
CA ASP A 64 2.76 -31.37 -11.45
C ASP A 64 3.98 -32.25 -11.80
N THR A 65 5.16 -31.65 -11.92
CA THR A 65 6.42 -32.38 -12.14
C THR A 65 6.80 -33.24 -10.94
N ILE A 66 6.65 -32.71 -9.71
CA ILE A 66 6.92 -33.43 -8.48
C ILE A 66 5.94 -34.60 -8.32
N LYS A 67 4.65 -34.38 -8.58
CA LYS A 67 3.63 -35.43 -8.54
C LYS A 67 3.93 -36.58 -9.53
N LYS A 68 4.39 -36.27 -10.75
CA LYS A 68 4.81 -37.27 -11.72
C LYS A 68 5.99 -38.11 -11.22
N LYS A 69 7.00 -37.48 -10.63
CA LYS A 69 8.14 -38.20 -10.01
C LYS A 69 7.71 -39.11 -8.86
N GLU A 70 6.79 -38.63 -8.00
CA GLU A 70 6.26 -39.43 -6.90
C GLU A 70 5.56 -40.70 -7.42
N ILE A 71 4.69 -40.56 -8.44
CA ILE A 71 3.98 -41.66 -9.07
C ILE A 71 4.98 -42.66 -9.71
N GLU A 72 6.01 -42.14 -10.40
CA GLU A 72 7.05 -42.96 -11.02
C GLU A 72 7.80 -43.81 -9.96
N ILE A 73 8.24 -43.20 -8.88
CA ILE A 73 8.92 -43.88 -7.77
C ILE A 73 8.01 -44.98 -7.21
N LYS A 74 6.74 -44.65 -6.94
CA LYS A 74 5.77 -45.60 -6.41
C LYS A 74 5.54 -46.80 -7.34
N ASN A 75 5.50 -46.59 -8.62
CA ASN A 75 5.30 -47.65 -9.61
C ASN A 75 6.54 -48.53 -9.80
N GLN A 76 7.74 -47.99 -9.58
CA GLN A 76 9.01 -48.65 -9.80
C GLN A 76 9.62 -49.28 -8.54
N GLN A 77 9.14 -48.94 -7.34
CA GLN A 77 9.73 -49.33 -6.07
C GLN A 77 9.99 -50.84 -5.89
N ASN A 78 9.18 -51.67 -6.53
CA ASN A 78 9.33 -53.15 -6.47
C ASN A 78 10.06 -53.74 -7.70
N LEU A 79 10.48 -52.89 -8.66
CA LEU A 79 11.05 -53.31 -9.93
C LEU A 79 12.54 -52.96 -10.07
N ILE A 80 13.04 -52.07 -9.24
CA ILE A 80 14.42 -51.55 -9.29
C ILE A 80 15.22 -51.94 -8.08
N SER A 81 16.56 -51.81 -8.16
CA SER A 81 17.44 -52.08 -7.01
C SER A 81 17.21 -51.09 -5.86
N GLU A 82 17.54 -51.49 -4.63
CA GLU A 82 17.46 -50.64 -3.45
C GLU A 82 18.30 -49.37 -3.59
N THR A 83 19.50 -49.47 -4.19
CA THR A 83 20.38 -48.32 -4.45
C THR A 83 19.71 -47.32 -5.39
N GLU A 84 19.14 -47.80 -6.50
CA GLU A 84 18.45 -46.93 -7.47
C GLU A 84 17.20 -46.32 -6.88
N LEU A 85 16.45 -47.03 -6.05
CA LEU A 85 15.30 -46.50 -5.33
C LEU A 85 15.70 -45.39 -4.38
N ASN A 86 16.76 -45.56 -3.61
CA ASN A 86 17.28 -44.54 -2.69
C ASN A 86 17.75 -43.29 -3.42
N ASP A 87 18.39 -43.42 -4.57
CA ASP A 87 18.78 -42.29 -5.40
C ASP A 87 17.55 -41.52 -5.93
N LYS A 88 16.53 -42.21 -6.43
CA LYS A 88 15.28 -41.58 -6.86
C LYS A 88 14.57 -40.85 -5.71
N ILE A 89 14.51 -41.46 -4.52
CA ILE A 89 13.93 -40.83 -3.33
C ILE A 89 14.73 -39.58 -2.93
N LYS A 90 16.05 -39.60 -3.01
CA LYS A 90 16.90 -38.46 -2.73
C LYS A 90 16.59 -37.31 -3.68
N ILE A 91 16.59 -37.55 -4.99
CA ILE A 91 16.25 -36.54 -6.02
C ILE A 91 14.82 -36.00 -5.85
N PHE A 92 13.89 -36.83 -5.45
CA PHE A 92 12.52 -36.41 -5.15
C PHE A 92 12.48 -35.43 -3.96
N ARG A 93 13.16 -35.76 -2.85
CA ARG A 93 13.25 -34.90 -1.66
C ARG A 93 13.90 -33.55 -2.00
N GLU A 94 14.98 -33.55 -2.78
CA GLU A 94 15.62 -32.33 -3.28
C GLU A 94 14.62 -31.50 -4.11
N SER A 95 13.85 -32.13 -5.00
CA SER A 95 12.83 -31.46 -5.81
C SER A 95 11.72 -30.82 -4.95
N VAL A 96 11.33 -31.46 -3.84
CA VAL A 96 10.36 -30.90 -2.87
C VAL A 96 10.95 -29.71 -2.12
N ASN A 97 12.22 -29.81 -1.69
CA ASN A 97 12.90 -28.70 -1.03
C ASN A 97 13.05 -27.48 -1.98
N ASP A 98 13.45 -27.73 -3.23
CA ASP A 98 13.54 -26.68 -4.25
C ASP A 98 12.19 -26.00 -4.53
N PHE A 99 11.10 -26.78 -4.50
CA PHE A 99 9.77 -26.22 -4.65
C PHE A 99 9.37 -25.32 -3.48
N ASN A 100 9.68 -25.71 -2.25
CA ASN A 100 9.41 -24.87 -1.08
C ASN A 100 10.23 -23.57 -1.12
N ASN A 101 11.52 -23.66 -1.43
CA ASN A 101 12.38 -22.47 -1.60
C ASN A 101 11.84 -21.55 -2.71
N LEU A 102 11.47 -22.12 -3.86
CA LEU A 102 10.88 -21.35 -4.96
C LEU A 102 9.59 -20.63 -4.54
N LYS A 103 8.71 -21.29 -3.77
CA LYS A 103 7.48 -20.71 -3.26
C LYS A 103 7.78 -19.50 -2.34
N ASP A 104 8.75 -19.65 -1.46
CA ASP A 104 9.15 -18.58 -0.53
C ASP A 104 9.80 -17.43 -1.28
N ASP A 105 10.65 -17.68 -2.25
CA ASP A 105 11.27 -16.67 -3.10
C ASP A 105 10.22 -15.89 -3.93
N LEU A 106 9.28 -16.59 -4.56
CA LEU A 106 8.21 -15.95 -5.33
C LEU A 106 7.31 -15.08 -4.46
N ASN A 107 7.00 -15.54 -3.23
CA ASN A 107 6.22 -14.76 -2.28
C ASN A 107 6.98 -13.52 -1.80
N SER A 108 8.25 -13.67 -1.45
CA SER A 108 9.11 -12.56 -1.00
C SER A 108 9.25 -11.50 -2.09
N ASN A 109 9.53 -11.92 -3.32
CA ASN A 109 9.63 -11.03 -4.48
C ASN A 109 8.30 -10.32 -4.77
N PHE A 110 7.17 -11.02 -4.62
CA PHE A 110 5.84 -10.41 -4.79
C PHE A 110 5.59 -9.32 -3.76
N ILE A 111 5.89 -9.58 -2.48
CA ILE A 111 5.73 -8.61 -1.39
C ILE A 111 6.64 -7.41 -1.61
N GLN A 112 7.90 -7.63 -1.98
CA GLN A 112 8.86 -6.56 -2.27
C GLN A 112 8.35 -5.68 -3.41
N THR A 113 7.97 -6.27 -4.55
CA THR A 113 7.45 -5.54 -5.71
C THR A 113 6.20 -4.73 -5.35
N LYS A 114 5.28 -5.32 -4.57
CA LYS A 114 4.09 -4.61 -4.09
C LYS A 114 4.47 -3.38 -3.26
N ASN A 115 5.41 -3.52 -2.34
CA ASN A 115 5.84 -2.43 -1.47
C ASN A 115 6.53 -1.32 -2.27
N GLU A 116 7.36 -1.67 -3.25
CA GLU A 116 8.03 -0.71 -4.15
C GLU A 116 7.01 0.07 -5.00
N LEU A 117 6.03 -0.61 -5.58
CA LEU A 117 4.98 0.04 -6.38
C LEU A 117 4.09 0.96 -5.54
N LEU A 118 3.74 0.55 -4.31
CA LEU A 118 2.98 1.39 -3.40
C LEU A 118 3.81 2.58 -2.90
N LYS A 119 5.09 2.36 -2.62
CA LYS A 119 6.00 3.46 -2.23
C LYS A 119 6.08 4.50 -3.36
N ASP A 120 6.34 4.08 -4.61
CA ASP A 120 6.35 4.98 -5.77
C ASP A 120 5.04 5.76 -5.91
N PHE A 121 3.92 5.10 -5.69
CA PHE A 121 2.61 5.73 -5.70
C PHE A 121 2.50 6.83 -4.64
N PHE A 122 2.83 6.52 -3.38
CA PHE A 122 2.74 7.49 -2.28
C PHE A 122 3.76 8.63 -2.43
N ASP A 123 4.97 8.35 -2.89
CA ASP A 123 5.98 9.38 -3.17
C ASP A 123 5.49 10.40 -4.21
N LYS A 124 4.70 9.94 -5.19
CA LYS A 124 4.14 10.81 -6.24
C LYS A 124 2.90 11.59 -5.80
N ILE A 125 2.03 11.01 -4.97
CA ILE A 125 0.81 11.69 -4.55
C ILE A 125 1.04 12.66 -3.38
N THR A 126 2.03 12.41 -2.53
CA THR A 126 2.31 13.24 -1.35
C THR A 126 2.48 14.72 -1.70
N PRO A 127 3.31 15.11 -2.69
CA PRO A 127 3.44 16.53 -3.04
C PRO A 127 2.15 17.15 -3.60
N LEU A 128 1.30 16.35 -4.28
CA LEU A 128 0.00 16.82 -4.76
C LEU A 128 -0.96 17.12 -3.60
N ILE A 129 -0.94 16.23 -2.59
CA ILE A 129 -1.73 16.39 -1.37
C ILE A 129 -1.24 17.60 -0.58
N GLN A 130 0.07 17.79 -0.42
CA GLN A 130 0.67 18.94 0.26
C GLN A 130 0.26 20.27 -0.40
N ASN A 131 0.36 20.36 -1.72
CA ASN A 131 -0.06 21.54 -2.46
C ASN A 131 -1.58 21.83 -2.30
N TYR A 132 -2.41 20.79 -2.26
CA TYR A 132 -3.83 20.93 -1.97
C TYR A 132 -4.08 21.45 -0.55
N MET A 133 -3.35 20.93 0.45
CA MET A 133 -3.42 21.40 1.83
C MET A 133 -3.09 22.90 1.94
N GLU A 134 -2.00 23.33 1.31
CA GLU A 134 -1.60 24.75 1.30
C GLU A 134 -2.69 25.62 0.66
N THR A 135 -3.19 25.23 -0.52
CA THR A 135 -4.22 25.97 -1.26
C THR A 135 -5.54 26.10 -0.48
N LYS A 136 -5.88 25.08 0.32
CA LYS A 136 -7.14 25.01 1.08
C LYS A 136 -6.99 25.37 2.56
N SER A 137 -5.80 25.80 2.99
CA SER A 137 -5.47 26.08 4.41
C SER A 137 -5.82 24.93 5.33
N ILE A 138 -5.56 23.69 4.88
CA ILE A 138 -5.75 22.46 5.66
C ILE A 138 -4.53 22.26 6.52
N SER A 139 -4.74 22.06 7.83
CA SER A 139 -3.65 21.86 8.79
C SER A 139 -3.31 20.38 9.01
N ILE A 140 -4.31 19.50 8.95
CA ILE A 140 -4.15 18.08 9.27
C ILE A 140 -5.03 17.24 8.34
N ILE A 141 -4.46 16.15 7.81
CA ILE A 141 -5.21 15.08 7.14
C ILE A 141 -5.14 13.83 8.00
N ILE A 142 -6.28 13.20 8.25
CA ILE A 142 -6.38 11.94 8.99
C ILE A 142 -6.86 10.84 8.04
N ASP A 143 -6.18 9.70 8.07
CA ASP A 143 -6.63 8.53 7.29
C ASP A 143 -8.00 8.05 7.78
N LYS A 144 -8.94 7.92 6.86
CA LYS A 144 -10.34 7.52 7.11
C LYS A 144 -10.47 6.23 7.92
N LYS A 145 -9.55 5.28 7.75
CA LYS A 145 -9.54 4.02 8.52
C LYS A 145 -9.42 4.20 10.04
N ASN A 146 -8.90 5.36 10.48
CA ASN A 146 -8.71 5.70 11.89
C ASN A 146 -9.88 6.52 12.46
N ILE A 147 -10.93 6.79 11.67
CA ILE A 147 -12.08 7.61 12.06
C ILE A 147 -13.30 6.73 12.25
N PHE A 148 -13.92 6.80 13.43
CA PHE A 148 -15.15 6.08 13.71
C PHE A 148 -16.37 6.74 13.04
N ILE A 149 -16.48 8.08 13.14
CA ILE A 149 -17.60 8.87 12.57
C ILE A 149 -17.11 10.27 12.20
N ALA A 150 -17.55 10.77 11.07
CA ALA A 150 -17.32 12.16 10.64
C ALA A 150 -18.44 12.61 9.69
N GLN A 151 -18.61 13.92 9.55
CA GLN A 151 -19.48 14.50 8.54
C GLN A 151 -18.79 14.41 7.15
N SER A 152 -19.58 14.20 6.11
CA SER A 152 -19.09 14.01 4.74
C SER A 152 -18.34 15.20 4.16
N ASN A 153 -18.59 16.41 4.64
CA ASN A 153 -17.91 17.63 4.22
C ASN A 153 -16.43 17.70 4.66
N TYR A 154 -16.00 16.82 5.57
CA TYR A 154 -14.60 16.68 5.95
C TYR A 154 -13.81 15.69 5.06
N ASP A 155 -14.50 14.89 4.25
CA ASP A 155 -13.89 13.87 3.40
C ASP A 155 -13.51 14.46 2.03
N ILE A 156 -12.20 14.65 1.82
CA ILE A 156 -11.62 15.22 0.59
C ILE A 156 -11.17 14.14 -0.41
N THR A 157 -11.55 12.88 -0.21
CA THR A 157 -11.03 11.74 -0.99
C THR A 157 -11.31 11.88 -2.48
N LYS A 158 -12.49 12.36 -2.86
CA LYS A 158 -12.88 12.51 -4.28
C LYS A 158 -12.07 13.60 -4.98
N GLU A 159 -11.90 14.72 -4.33
CA GLU A 159 -11.11 15.84 -4.85
C GLU A 159 -9.65 15.46 -5.06
N ILE A 160 -9.07 14.74 -4.10
CA ILE A 160 -7.70 14.24 -4.22
C ILE A 160 -7.61 13.17 -5.33
N LEU A 161 -8.60 12.30 -5.47
CA LEU A 161 -8.64 11.31 -6.56
C LEU A 161 -8.60 11.99 -7.94
N GLU A 162 -9.37 13.05 -8.14
CA GLU A 162 -9.38 13.81 -9.39
C GLU A 162 -8.01 14.45 -9.68
N ILE A 163 -7.39 15.03 -8.65
CA ILE A 163 -6.04 15.61 -8.75
C ILE A 163 -5.02 14.55 -9.14
N ILE A 164 -5.05 13.38 -8.51
CA ILE A 164 -4.15 12.26 -8.82
C ILE A 164 -4.34 11.83 -10.28
N ASN A 165 -5.58 11.58 -10.70
CA ASN A 165 -5.87 11.10 -12.06
C ASN A 165 -5.51 12.10 -13.16
N LYS A 166 -5.51 13.41 -12.84
CA LYS A 166 -5.10 14.46 -13.75
C LYS A 166 -3.58 14.57 -13.89
N ASN A 167 -2.83 14.35 -12.80
CA ASN A 167 -1.40 14.64 -12.72
C ASN A 167 -0.50 13.40 -12.84
N ILE A 168 -1.04 12.19 -12.53
CA ILE A 168 -0.28 10.94 -12.55
C ILE A 168 -0.90 10.00 -13.61
N LYS A 169 -0.08 9.65 -14.59
CA LYS A 169 -0.45 8.69 -15.66
C LYS A 169 0.02 7.28 -15.32
#